data_c8ac163f6845e09589f42b448f79cc4d
#
_entry.id   c8ac163f6845e09589f42b448f79cc4d
#
_cell.length_a   1.000
_cell.length_b   1.000
_cell.length_c   1.000
_cell.angle_alpha   90.00
_cell.angle_beta   90.00
_cell.angle_gamma   90.00
#
_symmetry.space_group_name_H-M   'P 1'
#
loop_
_entity.id
_entity.type
_entity.pdbx_description
1 polymer ?
#
loop_
_entity_poly.entity_id
_entity_poly.type
_entity_poly.pdbx_seq_one_letter_code
_entity_poly.pdbx_strand_id
1 'polypeptide(L)'
;MNELARTARIKDVHGIYYIKQLGTEERNLFTNDLDRDKFLALLNSSKEINDFKLYAYCLTNPNEYHLIIGANGSDISKIMKGVNISYAMYVAHPSSIYRDRYRSVLIQHKDQLLSILNEIHATGEKTDSQYNSYCFFNENRSDGGLLDKLDFKLLTETDDCLVHKSDCKDCIRTMEKALDKLNEIAGCKHLTLDEVMSNKALRNDLIKQFRRESTLSLKELGILFGGLSESTVCKILNNS
;
A
#
# COMPACT_ATOMS: atom_id res chain seq x y z
N MET A 1 15.45 -2.55 24.27
CA MET A 1 14.35 -2.12 23.36
C MET A 1 14.94 -1.97 21.99
N ASN A 2 14.70 -2.95 21.09
CA ASN A 2 15.23 -2.89 19.72
C ASN A 2 14.39 -1.86 18.95
N GLU A 3 14.99 -0.71 18.63
CA GLU A 3 14.49 0.21 17.60
C GLU A 3 14.52 -0.54 16.26
N LEU A 4 13.37 -1.01 15.82
CA LEU A 4 13.21 -1.55 14.47
C LEU A 4 13.57 -0.45 13.48
N ALA A 5 14.65 -0.63 12.75
CA ALA A 5 15.08 0.28 11.69
C ALA A 5 13.90 0.59 10.77
N ARG A 6 13.57 1.88 10.62
CA ARG A 6 12.43 2.34 9.82
C ARG A 6 12.64 1.95 8.36
N THR A 7 11.83 1.05 7.86
CA THR A 7 11.84 0.67 6.44
C THR A 7 11.55 1.90 5.58
N ALA A 8 12.38 2.11 4.55
CA ALA A 8 12.15 3.18 3.59
C ALA A 8 10.82 2.94 2.86
N ARG A 9 10.04 4.02 2.65
CA ARG A 9 8.79 3.92 1.89
C ARG A 9 9.10 3.57 0.44
N ILE A 10 8.31 2.64 -0.11
CA ILE A 10 8.30 2.40 -1.56
C ILE A 10 7.76 3.67 -2.22
N LYS A 11 8.53 4.24 -3.13
CA LYS A 11 8.15 5.43 -3.88
C LYS A 11 7.86 5.05 -5.31
N ASP A 12 6.61 5.15 -5.68
CA ASP A 12 6.13 5.04 -7.05
C ASP A 12 5.31 6.30 -7.36
N VAL A 13 5.79 7.11 -8.28
CA VAL A 13 5.12 8.38 -8.63
C VAL A 13 3.81 8.17 -9.39
N HIS A 14 3.53 6.97 -9.88
CA HIS A 14 2.27 6.60 -10.52
C HIS A 14 1.45 5.61 -9.68
N GLY A 15 1.96 5.26 -8.49
CA GLY A 15 1.33 4.29 -7.59
C GLY A 15 0.06 4.80 -6.94
N ILE A 16 -0.80 3.86 -6.54
CA ILE A 16 -1.96 4.11 -5.70
C ILE A 16 -1.57 3.75 -4.27
N TYR A 17 -1.85 4.65 -3.34
CA TYR A 17 -1.46 4.51 -1.94
C TYR A 17 -2.66 4.56 -1.01
N TYR A 18 -2.70 3.61 -0.08
CA TYR A 18 -3.49 3.75 1.13
C TYR A 18 -2.70 4.54 2.16
N ILE A 19 -3.30 5.58 2.69
CA ILE A 19 -2.73 6.46 3.71
C ILE A 19 -3.58 6.38 4.96
N LYS A 20 -2.93 6.19 6.11
CA LYS A 20 -3.53 6.29 7.44
C LYS A 20 -2.71 7.23 8.32
N GLN A 21 -3.37 8.14 8.99
CA GLN A 21 -2.77 9.05 9.98
C GLN A 21 -3.53 8.98 11.28
N LEU A 22 -2.79 9.00 12.37
CA LEU A 22 -3.33 9.04 13.72
C LEU A 22 -2.99 10.37 14.40
N GLY A 23 -3.94 10.89 15.16
CA GLY A 23 -3.71 11.98 16.09
C GLY A 23 -3.03 11.53 17.39
N THR A 24 -2.75 12.48 18.25
CA THR A 24 -2.22 12.20 19.59
C THR A 24 -3.32 11.75 20.54
N GLU A 25 -2.94 11.22 21.72
CA GLU A 25 -3.90 10.88 22.76
C GLU A 25 -4.43 12.13 23.49
N GLU A 26 -3.65 13.22 23.46
CA GLU A 26 -3.99 14.47 24.14
C GLU A 26 -5.08 15.26 23.41
N ARG A 27 -5.18 15.09 22.10
CA ARG A 27 -6.15 15.80 21.26
C ARG A 27 -6.53 15.00 20.03
N ASN A 28 -7.85 14.94 19.76
CA ASN A 28 -8.39 14.46 18.51
C ASN A 28 -7.93 15.31 17.31
N LEU A 29 -7.73 14.67 16.16
CA LEU A 29 -7.45 15.38 14.90
C LEU A 29 -8.60 16.28 14.51
N PHE A 30 -9.82 15.79 14.65
CA PHE A 30 -11.07 16.50 14.32
C PHE A 30 -11.89 16.67 15.59
N THR A 31 -12.07 17.88 16.06
CA THR A 31 -12.89 18.19 17.25
C THR A 31 -14.34 18.49 16.90
N ASN A 32 -14.59 18.86 15.65
CA ASN A 32 -15.91 19.20 15.13
C ASN A 32 -15.94 19.05 13.59
N ASP A 33 -17.07 19.29 12.98
CA ASP A 33 -17.27 19.18 11.54
C ASP A 33 -16.52 20.26 10.75
N LEU A 34 -16.33 21.46 11.33
CA LEU A 34 -15.54 22.52 10.69
C LEU A 34 -14.09 22.10 10.48
N ASP A 35 -13.54 21.30 11.41
CA ASP A 35 -12.18 20.72 11.27
C ASP A 35 -12.12 19.75 10.08
N ARG A 36 -13.15 18.93 9.91
CA ARG A 36 -13.27 17.98 8.79
C ARG A 36 -13.43 18.69 7.45
N ASP A 37 -14.33 19.68 7.40
CA ASP A 37 -14.54 20.52 6.22
C ASP A 37 -13.26 21.23 5.82
N LYS A 38 -12.53 21.79 6.79
CA LYS A 38 -11.25 22.44 6.55
C LYS A 38 -10.21 21.45 6.01
N PHE A 39 -10.14 20.24 6.56
CA PHE A 39 -9.24 19.21 6.08
C PHE A 39 -9.55 18.82 4.62
N LEU A 40 -10.83 18.60 4.27
CA LEU A 40 -11.26 18.31 2.91
C LEU A 40 -10.93 19.46 1.94
N ALA A 41 -11.15 20.70 2.35
CA ALA A 41 -10.79 21.88 1.56
C ALA A 41 -9.27 21.97 1.30
N LEU A 42 -8.44 21.71 2.31
CA LEU A 42 -6.98 21.68 2.17
C LEU A 42 -6.53 20.49 1.28
N LEU A 43 -7.19 19.36 1.38
CA LEU A 43 -6.94 18.19 0.53
C LEU A 43 -7.26 18.52 -0.94
N ASN A 44 -8.40 19.17 -1.21
CA ASN A 44 -8.79 19.62 -2.55
C ASN A 44 -7.79 20.63 -3.11
N SER A 45 -7.42 21.67 -2.35
CA SER A 45 -6.42 22.64 -2.79
C SER A 45 -5.06 21.99 -3.07
N SER A 46 -4.67 21.02 -2.25
CA SER A 46 -3.43 20.25 -2.47
C SER A 46 -3.53 19.38 -3.73
N LYS A 47 -4.71 18.84 -4.04
CA LYS A 47 -4.97 18.06 -5.25
C LYS A 47 -4.77 18.92 -6.51
N GLU A 48 -5.30 20.13 -6.52
CA GLU A 48 -5.11 21.09 -7.63
C GLU A 48 -3.65 21.45 -7.86
N ILE A 49 -2.87 21.65 -6.77
CA ILE A 49 -1.47 22.06 -6.86
C ILE A 49 -0.56 20.90 -7.29
N ASN A 50 -0.80 19.70 -6.82
CA ASN A 50 0.09 18.55 -7.02
C ASN A 50 -0.45 17.54 -8.03
N ASP A 51 -1.60 17.77 -8.64
CA ASP A 51 -2.26 16.93 -9.66
C ASP A 51 -2.38 15.45 -9.28
N PHE A 52 -2.59 15.15 -7.99
CA PHE A 52 -2.85 13.79 -7.54
C PHE A 52 -4.34 13.45 -7.67
N LYS A 53 -4.67 12.16 -7.60
CA LYS A 53 -6.04 11.65 -7.62
C LYS A 53 -6.45 11.22 -6.23
N LEU A 54 -7.69 11.53 -5.82
CA LEU A 54 -8.29 11.08 -4.58
C LEU A 54 -9.41 10.09 -4.90
N TYR A 55 -9.24 8.84 -4.50
CA TYR A 55 -10.20 7.78 -4.81
C TYR A 55 -11.16 7.45 -3.66
N ALA A 56 -10.71 7.58 -2.43
CA ALA A 56 -11.56 7.39 -1.25
C ALA A 56 -11.00 8.13 -0.04
N TYR A 57 -11.89 8.42 0.91
CA TYR A 57 -11.52 8.97 2.22
C TYR A 57 -12.49 8.55 3.32
N CYS A 58 -12.02 8.56 4.56
CA CYS A 58 -12.84 8.46 5.76
C CYS A 58 -12.24 9.32 6.87
N LEU A 59 -13.03 10.24 7.40
CA LEU A 59 -12.71 11.19 8.49
C LEU A 59 -13.72 11.05 9.65
N THR A 60 -14.50 9.97 9.70
CA THR A 60 -15.56 9.81 10.70
C THR A 60 -15.01 9.57 12.10
N ASN A 61 -13.87 8.88 12.22
CA ASN A 61 -13.17 8.77 13.50
C ASN A 61 -12.54 10.12 13.86
N PRO A 62 -12.78 10.65 15.07
CA PRO A 62 -12.25 11.95 15.45
C PRO A 62 -10.71 11.99 15.55
N ASN A 63 -10.06 10.85 15.74
CA ASN A 63 -8.61 10.80 15.96
C ASN A 63 -7.83 10.10 14.84
N GLU A 64 -8.44 9.81 13.72
CA GLU A 64 -7.72 9.25 12.56
C GLU A 64 -8.37 9.63 11.23
N TYR A 65 -7.59 9.62 10.17
CA TYR A 65 -8.11 9.68 8.82
C TYR A 65 -7.49 8.62 7.92
N HIS A 66 -8.27 8.24 6.91
CA HIS A 66 -7.90 7.28 5.88
C HIS A 66 -8.11 7.88 4.51
N LEU A 67 -7.14 7.70 3.60
CA LEU A 67 -7.22 8.18 2.22
C LEU A 67 -6.74 7.08 1.27
N ILE A 68 -7.31 7.03 0.07
CA ILE A 68 -6.73 6.32 -1.08
C ILE A 68 -6.38 7.36 -2.13
N ILE A 69 -5.07 7.48 -2.40
CA ILE A 69 -4.50 8.51 -3.27
C ILE A 69 -3.72 7.85 -4.40
N GLY A 70 -4.01 8.25 -5.66
CA GLY A 70 -3.15 8.00 -6.81
C GLY A 70 -2.16 9.15 -6.97
N ALA A 71 -0.87 8.85 -6.96
CA ALA A 71 0.19 9.87 -6.98
C ALA A 71 0.28 10.66 -8.29
N ASN A 72 -0.15 10.08 -9.42
CA ASN A 72 -0.31 10.73 -10.73
C ASN A 72 0.91 11.54 -11.19
N GLY A 73 2.12 11.04 -10.96
CA GLY A 73 3.38 11.74 -11.28
C GLY A 73 3.99 12.53 -10.12
N SER A 74 3.29 12.68 -9.01
CA SER A 74 3.76 13.43 -7.83
C SER A 74 4.37 12.51 -6.76
N ASP A 75 5.23 13.06 -5.90
CA ASP A 75 5.76 12.34 -4.72
C ASP A 75 4.71 12.36 -3.60
N ILE A 76 4.23 11.18 -3.20
CA ILE A 76 3.27 11.01 -2.10
C ILE A 76 3.75 11.68 -0.80
N SER A 77 5.08 11.72 -0.56
CA SER A 77 5.63 12.37 0.62
C SER A 77 5.49 13.89 0.57
N LYS A 78 5.59 14.48 -0.64
CA LYS A 78 5.38 15.92 -0.85
C LYS A 78 3.90 16.28 -0.65
N ILE A 79 2.99 15.49 -1.25
CA ILE A 79 1.54 15.67 -1.10
C ILE A 79 1.16 15.66 0.39
N MET A 80 1.48 14.57 1.09
CA MET A 80 1.08 14.40 2.49
C MET A 80 1.75 15.39 3.44
N LYS A 81 3.01 15.77 3.16
CA LYS A 81 3.67 16.84 3.92
C LYS A 81 2.92 18.16 3.80
N GLY A 82 2.51 18.53 2.58
CA GLY A 82 1.75 19.75 2.34
C GLY A 82 0.43 19.78 3.09
N VAL A 83 -0.39 18.74 2.92
CA VAL A 83 -1.70 18.61 3.57
C VAL A 83 -1.56 18.65 5.10
N ASN A 84 -0.66 17.83 5.66
CA ASN A 84 -0.52 17.71 7.11
C ASN A 84 0.02 18.98 7.77
N ILE A 85 0.99 19.67 7.13
CA ILE A 85 1.49 20.93 7.65
C ILE A 85 0.39 22.00 7.61
N SER A 86 -0.31 22.12 6.47
CA SER A 86 -1.37 23.12 6.33
C SER A 86 -2.50 22.92 7.34
N TYR A 87 -2.86 21.65 7.61
CA TYR A 87 -3.87 21.34 8.61
C TYR A 87 -3.36 21.58 10.04
N ALA A 88 -2.12 21.23 10.36
CA ALA A 88 -1.53 21.53 11.66
C ALA A 88 -1.46 23.05 11.94
N MET A 89 -1.15 23.83 10.91
CA MET A 89 -1.17 25.31 11.01
C MET A 89 -2.58 25.86 11.25
N TYR A 90 -3.61 25.29 10.62
CA TYR A 90 -5.00 25.66 10.87
C TYR A 90 -5.41 25.37 12.32
N VAL A 91 -5.07 24.17 12.80
CA VAL A 91 -5.38 23.76 14.18
C VAL A 91 -4.64 24.62 15.21
N ALA A 92 -3.45 25.16 14.87
CA ALA A 92 -2.64 26.06 15.67
C ALA A 92 -2.41 25.61 17.12
N HIS A 93 -2.25 24.29 17.35
CA HIS A 93 -2.01 23.73 18.67
C HIS A 93 -0.53 23.83 19.05
N PRO A 94 -0.18 24.13 20.33
CA PRO A 94 1.21 24.30 20.75
C PRO A 94 2.07 23.04 20.65
N SER A 95 1.46 21.85 20.75
CA SER A 95 2.14 20.57 20.55
C SER A 95 1.73 19.91 19.23
N SER A 96 2.47 18.85 18.81
CA SER A 96 2.11 18.09 17.62
C SER A 96 0.69 17.55 17.74
N ILE A 97 -0.10 17.70 16.67
CA ILE A 97 -1.44 17.09 16.59
C ILE A 97 -1.38 15.65 16.04
N TYR A 98 -0.26 15.25 15.47
CA TYR A 98 -0.03 13.92 14.93
C TYR A 98 0.83 13.10 15.88
N ARG A 99 0.38 11.87 16.18
CA ARG A 99 1.12 10.94 17.04
C ARG A 99 2.46 10.54 16.41
N ASP A 100 2.40 10.22 15.11
CA ASP A 100 3.53 9.77 14.31
C ASP A 100 3.42 10.33 12.88
N ARG A 101 4.39 10.00 12.04
CA ARG A 101 4.24 10.19 10.60
C ARG A 101 3.16 9.26 10.05
N TYR A 102 2.39 9.74 9.06
CA TYR A 102 1.39 8.90 8.40
C TYR A 102 1.99 7.57 7.91
N ARG A 103 1.19 6.52 7.93
CA ARG A 103 1.51 5.24 7.30
C ARG A 103 1.06 5.29 5.85
N SER A 104 1.85 4.68 4.96
CA SER A 104 1.51 4.54 3.55
C SER A 104 1.78 3.11 3.09
N VAL A 105 0.82 2.54 2.39
CA VAL A 105 0.91 1.22 1.76
C VAL A 105 0.68 1.41 0.27
N LEU A 106 1.62 0.96 -0.57
CA LEU A 106 1.44 0.92 -2.02
C LEU A 106 0.45 -0.20 -2.36
N ILE A 107 -0.62 0.14 -3.05
CA ILE A 107 -1.64 -0.80 -3.52
C ILE A 107 -1.21 -1.28 -4.90
N GLN A 108 -0.98 -2.57 -5.04
CA GLN A 108 -0.48 -3.16 -6.28
C GLN A 108 -1.55 -3.95 -7.04
N HIS A 109 -2.58 -4.44 -6.32
CA HIS A 109 -3.56 -5.37 -6.86
C HIS A 109 -4.98 -4.89 -6.58
N LYS A 110 -5.89 -5.26 -7.49
CA LYS A 110 -7.31 -4.91 -7.41
C LYS A 110 -7.96 -5.44 -6.13
N ASP A 111 -7.69 -6.68 -5.74
CA ASP A 111 -8.29 -7.29 -4.55
C ASP A 111 -7.81 -6.60 -3.26
N GLN A 112 -6.52 -6.21 -3.22
CA GLN A 112 -5.98 -5.40 -2.13
C GLN A 112 -6.71 -4.05 -2.02
N LEU A 113 -6.96 -3.39 -3.16
CA LEU A 113 -7.71 -2.15 -3.19
C LEU A 113 -9.14 -2.33 -2.68
N LEU A 114 -9.84 -3.37 -3.15
CA LEU A 114 -11.22 -3.64 -2.73
C LEU A 114 -11.29 -3.97 -1.23
N SER A 115 -10.34 -4.74 -0.70
CA SER A 115 -10.24 -5.01 0.73
C SER A 115 -10.03 -3.73 1.55
N ILE A 116 -9.11 -2.86 1.12
CA ILE A 116 -8.83 -1.59 1.79
C ILE A 116 -10.03 -0.64 1.68
N LEU A 117 -10.71 -0.56 0.54
CA LEU A 117 -11.93 0.23 0.37
C LEU A 117 -13.01 -0.21 1.35
N ASN A 118 -13.23 -1.53 1.48
CA ASN A 118 -14.19 -2.08 2.44
C ASN A 118 -13.79 -1.75 3.89
N GLU A 119 -12.50 -1.84 4.22
CA GLU A 119 -11.98 -1.45 5.54
C GLU A 119 -12.25 0.04 5.83
N ILE A 120 -11.88 0.93 4.90
CA ILE A 120 -12.09 2.38 5.04
C ILE A 120 -13.58 2.70 5.20
N HIS A 121 -14.42 2.11 4.37
CA HIS A 121 -15.87 2.34 4.40
C HIS A 121 -16.56 1.72 5.63
N ALA A 122 -15.98 0.67 6.23
CA ALA A 122 -16.45 0.09 7.47
C ALA A 122 -15.95 0.83 8.71
N THR A 123 -14.92 1.68 8.57
CA THR A 123 -14.36 2.46 9.67
C THR A 123 -15.29 3.63 10.00
N GLY A 124 -15.84 3.62 11.21
CA GLY A 124 -16.78 4.62 11.68
C GLY A 124 -18.25 4.28 11.43
N GLU A 125 -19.13 5.20 11.76
CA GLU A 125 -20.55 5.02 11.53
C GLU A 125 -20.84 5.01 10.03
N LYS A 126 -21.47 3.94 9.54
CA LYS A 126 -21.87 3.74 8.14
C LYS A 126 -22.96 4.71 7.66
N THR A 127 -23.32 5.63 8.50
CA THR A 127 -24.41 6.56 8.22
C THR A 127 -23.92 7.63 7.23
N ASP A 128 -24.84 8.16 6.48
CA ASP A 128 -25.00 9.35 5.66
C ASP A 128 -23.95 10.50 5.79
N SER A 129 -22.80 10.23 6.39
CA SER A 129 -21.78 11.22 6.68
C SER A 129 -21.01 11.59 5.43
N GLN A 130 -21.05 12.84 5.03
CA GLN A 130 -20.20 13.40 3.98
C GLN A 130 -18.68 13.22 4.27
N TYR A 131 -18.33 12.82 5.48
CA TYR A 131 -16.94 12.58 5.92
C TYR A 131 -16.48 11.13 5.67
N ASN A 132 -17.34 10.32 5.05
CA ASN A 132 -16.97 9.01 4.53
C ASN A 132 -17.38 8.92 3.05
N SER A 133 -16.41 8.69 2.18
CA SER A 133 -16.67 8.59 0.73
C SER A 133 -17.64 7.47 0.35
N TYR A 134 -17.97 6.55 1.28
CA TYR A 134 -18.98 5.50 1.08
C TYR A 134 -20.33 6.03 0.57
N CYS A 135 -20.80 7.16 1.10
CA CYS A 135 -22.08 7.76 0.68
C CYS A 135 -22.10 8.16 -0.81
N PHE A 136 -20.94 8.53 -1.38
CA PHE A 136 -20.85 8.90 -2.79
C PHE A 136 -20.80 7.69 -3.72
N PHE A 137 -20.29 6.54 -3.23
CA PHE A 137 -20.27 5.31 -4.01
C PHE A 137 -21.64 4.61 -4.08
N ASN A 138 -22.45 4.70 -3.03
CA ASN A 138 -23.70 3.95 -2.93
C ASN A 138 -24.97 4.78 -3.20
N GLU A 139 -24.93 6.10 -3.02
CA GLU A 139 -26.14 6.93 -3.05
C GLU A 139 -26.22 7.88 -4.24
N ASN A 140 -25.33 7.80 -5.23
CA ASN A 140 -25.23 8.73 -6.36
C ASN A 140 -25.22 10.22 -5.94
N ARG A 141 -24.73 10.52 -4.75
CA ARG A 141 -24.56 11.90 -4.29
C ARG A 141 -23.38 12.55 -5.04
N SER A 142 -23.47 13.86 -5.26
CA SER A 142 -22.37 14.64 -5.80
C SER A 142 -21.38 14.97 -4.67
N ASP A 143 -20.11 14.63 -4.87
CA ASP A 143 -18.99 14.97 -3.99
C ASP A 143 -18.37 16.33 -4.28
N GLY A 144 -19.01 17.13 -5.17
CA GLY A 144 -18.47 18.41 -5.62
C GLY A 144 -17.21 18.30 -6.48
N GLY A 145 -16.88 17.12 -7.00
CA GLY A 145 -15.69 16.87 -7.82
C GLY A 145 -14.42 16.58 -7.02
N LEU A 146 -14.53 16.33 -5.73
CA LEU A 146 -13.39 16.00 -4.88
C LEU A 146 -12.81 14.61 -5.21
N LEU A 147 -13.69 13.61 -5.43
CA LEU A 147 -13.29 12.25 -5.75
C LEU A 147 -13.06 12.06 -7.24
N ASP A 148 -12.01 11.32 -7.56
CA ASP A 148 -11.71 10.90 -8.92
C ASP A 148 -12.26 9.49 -9.19
N LYS A 149 -12.62 9.22 -10.43
CA LYS A 149 -12.97 7.87 -10.85
C LYS A 149 -11.73 6.99 -10.85
N LEU A 150 -11.85 5.85 -10.21
CA LEU A 150 -10.79 4.87 -10.15
C LEU A 150 -10.70 4.13 -11.48
N ASP A 151 -9.53 4.20 -12.14
CA ASP A 151 -9.23 3.35 -13.30
C ASP A 151 -8.53 2.07 -12.81
N PHE A 152 -9.28 0.97 -12.81
CA PHE A 152 -8.76 -0.34 -12.41
C PHE A 152 -7.65 -0.87 -13.33
N LYS A 153 -7.47 -0.30 -14.53
CA LYS A 153 -6.37 -0.65 -15.43
C LYS A 153 -4.99 -0.27 -14.88
N LEU A 154 -4.95 0.64 -13.91
CA LEU A 154 -3.71 1.01 -13.20
C LEU A 154 -3.24 -0.07 -12.22
N LEU A 155 -4.09 -1.05 -11.94
CA LEU A 155 -3.78 -2.15 -11.03
C LEU A 155 -3.69 -3.44 -11.84
N THR A 156 -2.69 -4.25 -11.55
CA THR A 156 -2.59 -5.58 -12.12
C THR A 156 -3.80 -6.40 -11.67
N GLU A 157 -4.47 -7.07 -12.61
CA GLU A 157 -5.37 -8.15 -12.23
C GLU A 157 -4.49 -9.21 -11.57
N THR A 158 -4.89 -9.66 -10.39
CA THR A 158 -4.23 -10.81 -9.79
C THR A 158 -4.61 -12.03 -10.62
N ASP A 159 -3.67 -12.56 -11.40
CA ASP A 159 -3.65 -14.00 -11.59
C ASP A 159 -3.56 -14.58 -10.17
N ASP A 160 -4.62 -15.27 -9.75
CA ASP A 160 -4.78 -15.94 -8.47
C ASP A 160 -3.47 -16.15 -7.70
N CYS A 161 -3.13 -15.32 -6.73
CA CYS A 161 -2.29 -15.60 -5.57
C CYS A 161 -1.58 -14.38 -5.00
N LEU A 162 -2.29 -13.42 -4.37
CA LEU A 162 -1.71 -12.57 -3.34
C LEU A 162 -2.76 -12.18 -2.27
N VAL A 163 -3.45 -13.18 -1.75
CA VAL A 163 -4.13 -13.10 -0.46
C VAL A 163 -3.05 -12.93 0.60
N HIS A 164 -3.24 -11.97 1.47
CA HIS A 164 -2.45 -11.67 2.67
C HIS A 164 -1.43 -12.74 3.04
N LYS A 165 -0.13 -12.42 2.95
CA LYS A 165 0.98 -13.31 3.37
C LYS A 165 0.90 -13.76 4.83
N SER A 166 -0.03 -13.21 5.63
CA SER A 166 -0.26 -13.62 7.01
C SER A 166 -1.22 -14.81 7.17
N ASP A 167 -2.15 -15.06 6.22
CA ASP A 167 -3.23 -16.03 6.39
C ASP A 167 -3.29 -17.13 5.33
N CYS A 168 -2.38 -17.11 4.35
CA CYS A 168 -2.30 -18.17 3.37
C CYS A 168 -1.70 -19.44 3.97
N LYS A 169 -2.51 -20.52 4.08
CA LYS A 169 -2.05 -21.82 4.59
C LYS A 169 -0.93 -22.42 3.74
N ASP A 170 -0.80 -22.03 2.47
CA ASP A 170 0.16 -22.55 1.49
C ASP A 170 1.34 -21.62 1.18
N CYS A 171 1.47 -20.47 1.88
CA CYS A 171 2.59 -19.56 1.67
C CYS A 171 3.91 -20.19 2.15
N ILE A 172 4.92 -20.19 1.31
CA ILE A 172 6.27 -20.70 1.64
C ILE A 172 6.93 -19.73 2.63
N ARG A 173 7.01 -20.15 3.90
CA ARG A 173 7.53 -19.30 5.01
C ARG A 173 8.95 -19.66 5.44
N THR A 174 9.46 -20.82 5.04
CA THR A 174 10.77 -21.32 5.45
C THR A 174 11.58 -21.75 4.24
N MET A 175 12.93 -21.67 4.39
CA MET A 175 13.86 -22.14 3.35
C MET A 175 13.66 -23.63 3.03
N GLU A 176 13.32 -24.44 4.01
CA GLU A 176 13.07 -25.87 3.85
C GLU A 176 11.90 -26.12 2.89
N LYS A 177 10.73 -25.51 3.17
CA LYS A 177 9.56 -25.59 2.27
C LYS A 177 9.82 -25.03 0.89
N ALA A 178 10.65 -23.98 0.80
CA ALA A 178 11.05 -23.43 -0.48
C ALA A 178 11.90 -24.42 -1.29
N LEU A 179 12.81 -25.11 -0.64
CA LEU A 179 13.65 -26.12 -1.27
C LEU A 179 12.81 -27.34 -1.73
N ASP A 180 11.88 -27.81 -0.88
CA ASP A 180 10.96 -28.90 -1.23
C ASP A 180 10.12 -28.55 -2.47
N LYS A 181 9.55 -27.33 -2.50
CA LYS A 181 8.80 -26.84 -3.66
C LYS A 181 9.64 -26.70 -4.91
N LEU A 182 10.89 -26.27 -4.78
CA LEU A 182 11.83 -26.18 -5.90
C LEU A 182 12.17 -27.56 -6.45
N ASN A 183 12.38 -28.56 -5.57
CA ASN A 183 12.61 -29.96 -5.95
C ASN A 183 11.37 -30.55 -6.67
N GLU A 184 10.16 -30.27 -6.19
CA GLU A 184 8.90 -30.70 -6.84
C GLU A 184 8.81 -30.12 -8.27
N ILE A 185 9.10 -28.82 -8.45
CA ILE A 185 9.07 -28.17 -9.77
C ILE A 185 10.13 -28.75 -10.70
N ALA A 186 11.34 -29.01 -10.20
CA ALA A 186 12.42 -29.63 -10.96
C ALA A 186 12.01 -31.06 -11.41
N GLY A 187 11.44 -31.85 -10.48
CA GLY A 187 10.94 -33.20 -10.77
C GLY A 187 9.82 -33.20 -11.83
N CYS A 188 8.86 -32.29 -11.73
CA CYS A 188 7.79 -32.16 -12.74
C CYS A 188 8.32 -31.78 -14.13
N LYS A 189 9.45 -31.10 -14.20
CA LYS A 189 10.13 -30.71 -15.46
C LYS A 189 11.17 -31.72 -15.93
N HIS A 190 11.35 -32.80 -15.19
CA HIS A 190 12.42 -33.81 -15.42
C HIS A 190 13.82 -33.21 -15.47
N LEU A 191 14.07 -32.19 -14.64
CA LEU A 191 15.36 -31.49 -14.52
C LEU A 191 15.97 -31.73 -13.14
N THR A 192 17.28 -31.72 -13.09
CA THR A 192 18.03 -31.64 -11.81
C THR A 192 18.06 -30.20 -11.31
N LEU A 193 18.31 -29.98 -10.01
CA LEU A 193 18.48 -28.63 -9.46
C LEU A 193 19.63 -27.87 -10.15
N ASP A 194 20.72 -28.55 -10.49
CA ASP A 194 21.87 -27.94 -11.16
C ASP A 194 21.50 -27.46 -12.58
N GLU A 195 20.66 -28.20 -13.29
CA GLU A 195 20.15 -27.77 -14.60
C GLU A 195 19.21 -26.59 -14.48
N VAL A 196 18.35 -26.54 -13.45
CA VAL A 196 17.51 -25.37 -13.16
C VAL A 196 18.38 -24.13 -12.85
N MET A 197 19.44 -24.30 -12.04
CA MET A 197 20.33 -23.19 -11.68
C MET A 197 21.18 -22.70 -12.87
N SER A 198 21.56 -23.59 -13.76
CA SER A 198 22.34 -23.29 -14.97
C SER A 198 21.50 -22.61 -16.05
N ASN A 199 20.20 -22.89 -16.13
CA ASN A 199 19.29 -22.26 -17.08
C ASN A 199 18.85 -20.89 -16.57
N LYS A 200 19.52 -19.84 -17.05
CA LYS A 200 19.31 -18.46 -16.61
C LYS A 200 17.86 -17.99 -16.78
N ALA A 201 17.18 -18.34 -17.87
CA ALA A 201 15.80 -17.92 -18.13
C ALA A 201 14.85 -18.59 -17.12
N LEU A 202 14.89 -19.92 -17.01
CA LEU A 202 14.07 -20.68 -16.09
C LEU A 202 14.30 -20.27 -14.62
N ARG A 203 15.56 -20.09 -14.23
CA ARG A 203 15.94 -19.65 -12.88
C ARG A 203 15.35 -18.27 -12.57
N ASN A 204 15.43 -17.32 -13.50
CA ASN A 204 14.90 -15.98 -13.30
C ASN A 204 13.38 -15.98 -13.17
N ASP A 205 12.67 -16.79 -13.97
CA ASP A 205 11.23 -16.95 -13.87
C ASP A 205 10.83 -17.57 -12.53
N LEU A 206 11.53 -18.60 -12.08
CA LEU A 206 11.31 -19.20 -10.77
C LEU A 206 11.61 -18.23 -9.62
N ILE A 207 12.65 -17.38 -9.71
CA ILE A 207 12.90 -16.33 -8.72
C ILE A 207 11.70 -15.37 -8.64
N LYS A 208 11.13 -14.96 -9.77
CA LYS A 208 9.93 -14.11 -9.82
C LYS A 208 8.73 -14.82 -9.20
N GLN A 209 8.52 -16.11 -9.50
CA GLN A 209 7.46 -16.93 -8.92
C GLN A 209 7.62 -17.07 -7.40
N PHE A 210 8.79 -17.48 -6.91
CA PHE A 210 9.04 -17.65 -5.47
C PHE A 210 8.95 -16.32 -4.71
N ARG A 211 9.31 -15.19 -5.34
CA ARG A 211 9.09 -13.88 -4.72
C ARG A 211 7.62 -13.59 -4.48
N ARG A 212 6.74 -14.04 -5.36
CA ARG A 212 5.27 -13.91 -5.20
C ARG A 212 4.70 -14.86 -4.16
N GLU A 213 5.15 -16.12 -4.15
CA GLU A 213 4.59 -17.23 -3.37
C GLU A 213 5.22 -17.40 -1.97
N SER A 214 6.30 -16.64 -1.64
CA SER A 214 7.01 -16.79 -0.37
C SER A 214 7.19 -15.49 0.40
N THR A 215 7.47 -15.64 1.71
CA THR A 215 7.90 -14.52 2.56
C THR A 215 9.41 -14.38 2.63
N LEU A 216 10.17 -15.13 1.83
CA LEU A 216 11.63 -15.13 1.82
C LEU A 216 12.18 -13.75 1.47
N SER A 217 13.24 -13.36 2.15
CA SER A 217 14.03 -12.16 1.86
C SER A 217 14.79 -12.32 0.54
N LEU A 218 15.26 -11.22 -0.03
CA LEU A 218 16.09 -11.25 -1.24
C LEU A 218 17.38 -12.08 -1.03
N LYS A 219 17.94 -12.05 0.18
CA LYS A 219 19.09 -12.84 0.56
C LYS A 219 18.78 -14.34 0.56
N GLU A 220 17.67 -14.73 1.17
CA GLU A 220 17.23 -16.13 1.19
C GLU A 220 16.91 -16.66 -0.21
N LEU A 221 16.23 -15.85 -1.04
CA LEU A 221 16.03 -16.17 -2.45
C LEU A 221 17.35 -16.33 -3.20
N GLY A 222 18.32 -15.45 -2.94
CA GLY A 222 19.66 -15.59 -3.52
C GLY A 222 20.33 -16.92 -3.16
N ILE A 223 20.27 -17.30 -1.89
CA ILE A 223 20.81 -18.58 -1.39
C ILE A 223 20.10 -19.77 -2.05
N LEU A 224 18.75 -19.74 -2.11
CA LEU A 224 17.94 -20.80 -2.70
C LEU A 224 18.27 -21.05 -4.19
N PHE A 225 18.55 -19.99 -4.93
CA PHE A 225 18.82 -20.03 -6.38
C PHE A 225 20.31 -19.97 -6.74
N GLY A 226 21.16 -20.66 -5.97
CA GLY A 226 22.58 -20.88 -6.30
C GLY A 226 23.53 -19.79 -5.80
N GLY A 227 23.21 -19.13 -4.68
CA GLY A 227 24.10 -18.16 -4.02
C GLY A 227 24.17 -16.80 -4.72
N LEU A 228 23.10 -16.39 -5.39
CA LEU A 228 23.02 -15.06 -6.00
C LEU A 228 23.03 -13.95 -4.94
N SER A 229 23.70 -12.83 -5.24
CA SER A 229 23.66 -11.66 -4.37
C SER A 229 22.26 -11.00 -4.36
N GLU A 230 21.90 -10.33 -3.26
CA GLU A 230 20.65 -9.58 -3.16
C GLU A 230 20.46 -8.58 -4.31
N SER A 231 21.53 -7.90 -4.70
CA SER A 231 21.51 -6.96 -5.83
C SER A 231 21.22 -7.64 -7.16
N THR A 232 21.68 -8.88 -7.35
CA THR A 232 21.39 -9.68 -8.55
C THR A 232 19.92 -10.10 -8.57
N VAL A 233 19.39 -10.59 -7.44
CA VAL A 233 17.97 -10.95 -7.29
C VAL A 233 17.08 -9.72 -7.54
N CYS A 234 17.44 -8.56 -6.97
CA CYS A 234 16.72 -7.31 -7.18
C CYS A 234 16.68 -6.90 -8.67
N LYS A 235 17.81 -7.02 -9.39
CA LYS A 235 17.87 -6.74 -10.84
C LYS A 235 16.97 -7.69 -11.65
N ILE A 236 16.92 -8.99 -11.27
CA ILE A 236 16.06 -9.97 -11.93
C ILE A 236 14.59 -9.63 -11.76
N LEU A 237 14.20 -9.19 -10.56
CA LEU A 237 12.81 -8.82 -10.24
C LEU A 237 12.38 -7.51 -10.93
N ASN A 238 13.31 -6.59 -11.17
CA ASN A 238 13.02 -5.29 -11.78
C ASN A 238 13.15 -5.30 -13.33
N ASN A 239 13.73 -6.34 -13.91
CA ASN A 239 13.82 -6.52 -15.36
C ASN A 239 12.59 -7.32 -15.85
N SER A 240 11.48 -6.61 -16.02
CA SER A 240 10.26 -7.09 -16.71
C SER A 240 10.17 -6.45 -18.05
#